data_40687040ea045f06dd0dee9ff68dbf90
#
_entry.id   40687040ea045f06dd0dee9ff68dbf90
#
_cell.length_a   1.000
_cell.length_b   1.000
_cell.length_c   1.000
_cell.angle_alpha   90.00
_cell.angle_beta   90.00
_cell.angle_gamma   90.00
#
_symmetry.space_group_name_H-M   'P 1'
#
loop_
_entity.id
_entity.type
_entity.pdbx_description
1 polymer ?
#
loop_
_entity_poly.entity_id
_entity_poly.type
_entity_poly.pdbx_seq_one_letter_code
_entity_poly.pdbx_strand_id
1 'polypeptide(L)'
;LNQIFFIKQNQFFENSLEKIIPDNVNIELLMPNNNTLQEKSHIENKENWQIEIPKINLIAPIAEGTSTNTMNEYVGHFEETPKHGGNIGLAAHNRGYKVNYFKNLKLLEKGDLIIYSYNGEITKYSVDEIGIIKDTDWSKLQNSKQYKLTLITCLEDKPEYRRYVQAIKI
;
A
#
# COMPACT_ATOMS: atom_id res chain seq x y z
N LEU A 1 -1.49 21.00 -10.17
CA LEU A 1 -1.05 19.97 -9.20
C LEU A 1 -2.24 19.14 -8.68
N ASN A 2 -3.36 19.77 -8.31
CA ASN A 2 -4.53 19.06 -7.77
C ASN A 2 -5.27 18.18 -8.81
N GLN A 3 -5.29 18.54 -10.09
CA GLN A 3 -5.97 17.75 -11.12
C GLN A 3 -5.23 16.44 -11.48
N ILE A 4 -3.89 16.44 -11.50
CA ILE A 4 -3.09 15.25 -11.78
C ILE A 4 -3.21 14.25 -10.62
N PHE A 5 -3.23 14.75 -9.39
CA PHE A 5 -3.49 13.96 -8.19
C PHE A 5 -4.86 13.27 -8.27
N PHE A 6 -5.89 13.99 -8.67
CA PHE A 6 -7.26 13.47 -8.80
C PHE A 6 -7.40 12.40 -9.89
N ILE A 7 -6.75 12.56 -11.05
CA ILE A 7 -6.83 11.62 -12.18
C ILE A 7 -6.15 10.29 -11.84
N LYS A 8 -4.97 10.34 -11.22
CA LYS A 8 -4.23 9.11 -10.84
C LYS A 8 -4.93 8.32 -9.73
N GLN A 9 -5.62 9.00 -8.83
CA GLN A 9 -6.35 8.36 -7.75
C GLN A 9 -7.63 7.68 -8.21
N ASN A 10 -8.33 8.22 -9.21
CA ASN A 10 -9.48 7.55 -9.81
C ASN A 10 -9.09 6.21 -10.47
N GLN A 11 -7.90 6.10 -11.07
CA GLN A 11 -7.39 4.84 -11.61
C GLN A 11 -7.21 3.74 -10.55
N PHE A 12 -6.89 4.10 -9.31
CA PHE A 12 -6.78 3.13 -8.21
C PHE A 12 -8.13 2.45 -7.92
N PHE A 13 -9.22 3.18 -7.96
CA PHE A 13 -10.55 2.65 -7.63
C PHE A 13 -11.26 2.01 -8.81
N GLU A 14 -11.07 2.51 -10.03
CA GLU A 14 -11.62 1.89 -11.24
C GLU A 14 -11.01 0.51 -11.52
N ASN A 15 -9.70 0.35 -11.32
CA ASN A 15 -9.03 -0.96 -11.45
C ASN A 15 -9.45 -1.98 -10.39
N SER A 16 -10.08 -1.55 -9.30
CA SER A 16 -10.62 -2.44 -8.26
C SER A 16 -11.97 -3.05 -8.62
N LEU A 17 -12.62 -2.56 -9.68
CA LEU A 17 -13.95 -3.00 -10.13
C LEU A 17 -13.91 -3.90 -11.38
N GLU A 18 -12.79 -3.99 -12.08
CA GLU A 18 -12.65 -4.87 -13.25
C GLU A 18 -11.82 -6.11 -12.91
N LYS A 19 -12.47 -7.22 -12.73
CA LYS A 19 -12.21 -8.53 -13.33
C LYS A 19 -12.77 -9.69 -12.51
N ILE A 20 -13.95 -10.10 -12.93
CA ILE A 20 -14.34 -11.50 -12.92
C ILE A 20 -14.51 -11.90 -14.39
N ILE A 21 -13.45 -12.38 -15.01
CA ILE A 21 -13.52 -13.08 -16.30
C ILE A 21 -12.50 -14.24 -16.24
N PRO A 22 -12.90 -15.48 -16.49
CA PRO A 22 -11.99 -16.61 -16.56
C PRO A 22 -11.31 -16.66 -17.92
N ASP A 23 -10.00 -16.64 -17.94
CA ASP A 23 -9.21 -16.79 -19.16
C ASP A 23 -8.89 -18.26 -19.43
N ASN A 24 -9.40 -18.73 -20.56
CA ASN A 24 -8.80 -19.80 -21.33
C ASN A 24 -7.66 -19.22 -22.15
N VAL A 25 -6.45 -19.60 -21.94
CA VAL A 25 -5.35 -19.36 -22.89
C VAL A 25 -4.39 -20.52 -22.98
N ASN A 26 -4.22 -20.85 -24.22
CA ASN A 26 -3.37 -21.85 -24.83
C ASN A 26 -1.87 -21.59 -24.57
N ILE A 27 -1.15 -22.67 -24.26
CA ILE A 27 0.28 -22.67 -24.09
C ILE A 27 0.91 -23.04 -25.42
N GLU A 28 1.78 -22.22 -25.94
CA GLU A 28 2.70 -22.61 -26.99
C GLU A 28 4.15 -22.52 -26.53
N LEU A 29 4.77 -23.69 -26.54
CA LEU A 29 6.16 -23.95 -26.24
C LEU A 29 7.10 -23.29 -27.29
N LEU A 30 8.15 -22.62 -26.87
CA LEU A 30 9.40 -22.54 -27.62
C LEU A 30 10.63 -22.55 -26.72
N MET A 31 11.56 -23.37 -27.13
CA MET A 31 12.80 -23.83 -26.52
C MET A 31 13.90 -22.77 -26.29
N PRO A 32 14.97 -23.10 -25.55
CA PRO A 32 15.88 -22.14 -24.95
C PRO A 32 16.98 -21.68 -25.94
N ASN A 33 17.37 -20.43 -25.81
CA ASN A 33 18.64 -20.00 -26.39
C ASN A 33 19.54 -19.39 -25.31
N ASN A 34 20.70 -20.06 -25.16
CA ASN A 34 21.77 -19.69 -24.27
C ASN A 34 22.36 -18.34 -24.66
N ASN A 35 22.34 -17.40 -23.74
CA ASN A 35 23.43 -16.45 -23.56
C ASN A 35 23.51 -16.06 -22.09
N THR A 36 24.31 -16.83 -21.42
CA THR A 36 24.76 -16.65 -20.04
C THR A 36 25.72 -15.46 -20.00
N LEU A 37 25.71 -14.75 -18.88
CA LEU A 37 26.73 -13.81 -18.39
C LEU A 37 26.48 -12.30 -18.60
N GLN A 38 25.30 -11.75 -18.24
CA GLN A 38 25.25 -10.33 -17.84
C GLN A 38 24.04 -9.90 -16.98
N GLU A 39 23.33 -10.82 -16.35
CA GLU A 39 22.22 -10.45 -15.42
C GLU A 39 22.53 -10.76 -13.94
N LYS A 40 23.73 -10.48 -13.49
CA LYS A 40 24.11 -10.58 -12.07
C LYS A 40 24.45 -9.25 -11.41
N SER A 41 23.89 -8.13 -11.86
CA SER A 41 24.16 -6.83 -11.23
C SER A 41 22.94 -5.99 -10.85
N HIS A 42 21.74 -6.57 -10.83
CA HIS A 42 20.54 -5.89 -10.33
C HIS A 42 19.88 -6.59 -9.14
N ILE A 43 20.65 -7.33 -8.34
CA ILE A 43 20.26 -7.70 -6.97
C ILE A 43 21.02 -6.76 -6.03
N GLU A 44 20.84 -5.47 -6.23
CA GLU A 44 21.31 -4.47 -5.29
C GLU A 44 20.13 -3.66 -4.79
N ASN A 45 19.99 -3.66 -3.47
CA ASN A 45 19.11 -2.80 -2.70
C ASN A 45 17.61 -3.00 -3.02
N LYS A 46 17.03 -4.15 -2.62
CA LYS A 46 15.70 -4.05 -2.03
C LYS A 46 15.85 -3.07 -0.87
N GLU A 47 15.54 -1.82 -1.15
CA GLU A 47 15.38 -0.80 -0.13
C GLU A 47 14.66 -1.50 1.02
N ASN A 48 15.21 -1.43 2.22
CA ASN A 48 14.62 -2.06 3.39
C ASN A 48 13.37 -1.28 3.76
N TRP A 49 12.35 -1.39 2.91
CA TRP A 49 11.10 -0.65 2.97
C TRP A 49 10.00 -1.56 3.46
N GLN A 50 9.63 -1.37 4.70
CA GLN A 50 8.66 -2.26 5.33
C GLN A 50 7.82 -1.54 6.38
N ILE A 51 6.67 -2.10 6.67
CA ILE A 51 5.81 -1.73 7.79
C ILE A 51 5.67 -2.92 8.75
N GLU A 52 5.72 -2.62 10.05
CA GLU A 52 5.42 -3.56 11.11
C GLU A 52 4.32 -2.99 12.01
N ILE A 53 3.31 -3.80 12.32
CA ILE A 53 2.22 -3.46 13.25
C ILE A 53 2.06 -4.62 14.24
N PRO A 54 2.70 -4.54 15.42
CA PRO A 54 2.76 -5.66 16.37
C PRO A 54 1.39 -6.16 16.82
N LYS A 55 0.45 -5.25 17.08
CA LYS A 55 -0.91 -5.58 17.55
C LYS A 55 -1.64 -6.59 16.66
N ILE A 56 -1.39 -6.56 15.36
CA ILE A 56 -2.04 -7.43 14.38
C ILE A 56 -1.08 -8.46 13.76
N ASN A 57 0.11 -8.61 14.33
CA ASN A 57 1.18 -9.49 13.85
C ASN A 57 1.48 -9.28 12.35
N LEU A 58 1.53 -8.03 11.91
CA LEU A 58 1.84 -7.66 10.54
C LEU A 58 3.31 -7.27 10.41
N ILE A 59 4.01 -7.91 9.48
CA ILE A 59 5.27 -7.45 8.90
C ILE A 59 5.10 -7.59 7.39
N ALA A 60 5.23 -6.49 6.64
CA ALA A 60 5.00 -6.50 5.20
C ALA A 60 5.98 -5.59 4.46
N PRO A 61 6.49 -6.03 3.31
CA PRO A 61 7.28 -5.18 2.44
C PRO A 61 6.40 -4.13 1.78
N ILE A 62 6.99 -2.97 1.51
CA ILE A 62 6.33 -1.86 0.83
C ILE A 62 6.94 -1.71 -0.57
N ALA A 63 6.13 -1.33 -1.55
CA ALA A 63 6.58 -0.95 -2.88
C ALA A 63 5.84 0.29 -3.38
N GLU A 64 6.42 0.96 -4.36
CA GLU A 64 5.83 2.14 -5.00
C GLU A 64 4.59 1.77 -5.80
N GLY A 65 3.58 2.63 -5.72
CA GLY A 65 2.31 2.50 -6.43
C GLY A 65 1.28 1.64 -5.70
N THR A 66 0.02 1.89 -6.03
CA THR A 66 -1.15 1.23 -5.43
C THR A 66 -1.97 0.45 -6.46
N SER A 67 -1.33 0.02 -7.56
CA SER A 67 -1.97 -0.87 -8.53
C SER A 67 -2.30 -2.24 -7.91
N THR A 68 -3.28 -2.93 -8.48
CA THR A 68 -3.63 -4.29 -8.05
C THR A 68 -2.41 -5.23 -8.12
N ASN A 69 -1.58 -5.10 -9.16
CA ASN A 69 -0.38 -5.92 -9.30
C ASN A 69 0.62 -5.67 -8.17
N THR A 70 0.88 -4.41 -7.81
CA THR A 70 1.73 -4.06 -6.68
C THR A 70 1.16 -4.61 -5.38
N MET A 71 -0.12 -4.36 -5.10
CA MET A 71 -0.75 -4.77 -3.86
C MET A 71 -1.02 -6.27 -3.72
N ASN A 72 -0.86 -7.06 -4.79
CA ASN A 72 -0.87 -8.52 -4.73
C ASN A 72 0.39 -9.12 -4.08
N GLU A 73 1.44 -8.31 -3.88
CA GLU A 73 2.72 -8.76 -3.31
C GLU A 73 3.22 -7.85 -2.17
N TYR A 74 2.84 -6.57 -2.19
CA TYR A 74 3.36 -5.53 -1.30
C TYR A 74 2.23 -4.73 -0.65
N VAL A 75 2.56 -4.01 0.40
CA VAL A 75 1.82 -2.80 0.78
C VAL A 75 2.21 -1.72 -0.22
N GLY A 76 1.23 -1.12 -0.88
CA GLY A 76 1.45 -0.09 -1.90
C GLY A 76 1.62 1.29 -1.25
N HIS A 77 2.59 2.07 -1.74
CA HIS A 77 2.76 3.46 -1.37
C HIS A 77 2.06 4.38 -2.38
N PHE A 78 1.32 5.37 -1.91
CA PHE A 78 0.74 6.41 -2.76
C PHE A 78 1.84 7.33 -3.28
N GLU A 79 2.13 7.26 -4.58
CA GLU A 79 3.25 7.96 -5.24
C GLU A 79 3.26 9.48 -5.02
N GLU A 80 2.10 10.07 -4.76
CA GLU A 80 1.93 11.49 -4.50
C GLU A 80 2.24 11.90 -3.05
N THR A 81 2.46 10.92 -2.17
CA THR A 81 2.81 11.18 -0.77
C THR A 81 4.32 11.03 -0.55
N PRO A 82 4.90 11.67 0.47
CA PRO A 82 6.32 11.52 0.74
C PRO A 82 6.63 10.11 1.28
N LYS A 83 7.84 9.61 0.99
CA LYS A 83 8.37 8.36 1.58
C LYS A 83 9.02 8.59 2.95
N HIS A 84 9.34 9.85 3.26
CA HIS A 84 9.95 10.26 4.53
C HIS A 84 9.40 11.63 4.94
N GLY A 85 9.06 11.78 6.21
CA GLY A 85 8.44 13.00 6.70
C GLY A 85 7.03 13.24 6.18
N GLY A 86 6.44 14.39 6.50
CA GLY A 86 5.09 14.72 6.03
C GLY A 86 4.05 13.67 6.39
N ASN A 87 3.11 13.42 5.47
CA ASN A 87 2.07 12.40 5.62
C ASN A 87 2.30 11.28 4.60
N ILE A 88 2.85 10.17 5.04
CA ILE A 88 3.13 9.00 4.23
C ILE A 88 1.83 8.21 4.04
N GLY A 89 1.44 7.93 2.81
CA GLY A 89 0.23 7.19 2.48
C GLY A 89 0.53 5.76 2.04
N LEU A 90 -0.11 4.77 2.66
CA LEU A 90 0.01 3.36 2.32
C LEU A 90 -1.36 2.71 2.12
N ALA A 91 -1.45 1.78 1.17
CA ALA A 91 -2.66 1.00 0.92
C ALA A 91 -2.36 -0.49 0.81
N ALA A 92 -3.30 -1.33 1.20
CA ALA A 92 -3.26 -2.76 0.95
C ALA A 92 -4.66 -3.36 0.98
N HIS A 93 -4.80 -4.53 0.37
CA HIS A 93 -6.06 -5.27 0.38
C HIS A 93 -6.43 -5.78 1.77
N ASN A 94 -7.75 -5.85 2.04
CA ASN A 94 -8.29 -6.44 3.27
C ASN A 94 -8.82 -7.85 3.08
N ARG A 95 -9.25 -8.23 1.86
CA ARG A 95 -9.76 -9.56 1.52
C ARG A 95 -9.81 -9.81 0.01
N GLY A 96 -9.97 -11.10 -0.38
CA GLY A 96 -10.29 -11.48 -1.77
C GLY A 96 -9.12 -11.48 -2.74
N TYR A 97 -7.90 -11.25 -2.28
CA TYR A 97 -6.69 -11.19 -3.09
C TYR A 97 -5.64 -12.19 -2.61
N LYS A 98 -4.55 -12.35 -3.37
CA LYS A 98 -3.44 -13.26 -3.07
C LYS A 98 -2.85 -12.97 -1.69
N VAL A 99 -2.63 -11.68 -1.37
CA VAL A 99 -2.27 -11.20 -0.05
C VAL A 99 -3.23 -10.12 0.43
N ASN A 100 -3.51 -10.11 1.73
CA ASN A 100 -4.47 -9.19 2.35
C ASN A 100 -3.85 -8.61 3.61
N TYR A 101 -2.79 -7.80 3.43
CA TYR A 101 -2.00 -7.28 4.55
C TYR A 101 -2.83 -6.45 5.53
N PHE A 102 -3.85 -5.73 5.07
CA PHE A 102 -4.68 -4.89 5.93
C PHE A 102 -6.00 -5.54 6.38
N LYS A 103 -6.11 -6.89 6.29
CA LYS A 103 -7.30 -7.63 6.75
C LYS A 103 -7.69 -7.35 8.19
N ASN A 104 -6.70 -7.13 9.05
CA ASN A 104 -6.88 -6.90 10.49
C ASN A 104 -6.72 -5.42 10.89
N LEU A 105 -6.64 -4.48 9.93
CA LEU A 105 -6.50 -3.06 10.21
C LEU A 105 -7.64 -2.51 11.10
N LYS A 106 -8.81 -3.14 11.03
CA LYS A 106 -9.99 -2.84 11.85
C LYS A 106 -9.81 -3.10 13.35
N LEU A 107 -8.77 -3.85 13.75
CA LEU A 107 -8.48 -4.18 15.15
C LEU A 107 -7.59 -3.15 15.84
N LEU A 108 -7.08 -2.19 15.08
CA LEU A 108 -6.23 -1.13 15.63
C LEU A 108 -7.07 -0.14 16.44
N GLU A 109 -6.45 0.37 17.49
CA GLU A 109 -7.00 1.37 18.39
C GLU A 109 -6.02 2.52 18.56
N LYS A 110 -6.51 3.65 19.06
CA LYS A 110 -5.67 4.80 19.39
C LYS A 110 -4.58 4.40 20.40
N GLY A 111 -3.35 4.78 20.11
CA GLY A 111 -2.17 4.45 20.91
C GLY A 111 -1.40 3.23 20.40
N ASP A 112 -1.95 2.42 19.49
CA ASP A 112 -1.23 1.27 18.94
C ASP A 112 0.01 1.69 18.16
N LEU A 113 1.07 0.88 18.27
CA LEU A 113 2.36 1.13 17.65
C LEU A 113 2.37 0.68 16.18
N ILE A 114 2.91 1.54 15.32
CA ILE A 114 3.27 1.22 13.94
C ILE A 114 4.74 1.57 13.74
N ILE A 115 5.52 0.66 13.18
CA ILE A 115 6.93 0.83 12.88
C ILE A 115 7.08 0.88 11.36
N TYR A 116 7.68 1.93 10.86
CA TYR A 116 7.94 2.14 9.44
C TYR A 116 9.43 2.25 9.20
N SER A 117 9.94 1.44 8.29
CA SER A 117 11.36 1.42 7.91
C SER A 117 11.52 1.78 6.45
N TYR A 118 12.38 2.75 6.16
CA TYR A 118 12.71 3.19 4.80
C TYR A 118 14.17 3.61 4.73
N ASN A 119 14.93 3.06 3.76
CA ASN A 119 16.36 3.37 3.55
C ASN A 119 17.21 3.25 4.83
N GLY A 120 16.93 2.24 5.66
CA GLY A 120 17.67 2.00 6.90
C GLY A 120 17.24 2.90 8.08
N GLU A 121 16.37 3.87 7.86
CA GLU A 121 15.77 4.66 8.92
C GLU A 121 14.51 4.00 9.46
N ILE A 122 14.38 3.92 10.77
CA ILE A 122 13.21 3.37 11.46
C ILE A 122 12.49 4.51 12.16
N THR A 123 11.23 4.69 11.81
CA THR A 123 10.34 5.66 12.45
C THR A 123 9.18 4.96 13.14
N LYS A 124 8.91 5.36 14.38
CA LYS A 124 7.78 4.85 15.17
C LYS A 124 6.64 5.84 15.15
N TYR A 125 5.44 5.32 14.96
CA TYR A 125 4.20 6.06 14.96
C TYR A 125 3.23 5.47 15.97
N SER A 126 2.41 6.31 16.58
CA SER A 126 1.28 5.91 17.43
C SER A 126 -0.01 6.25 16.72
N VAL A 127 -0.94 5.29 16.66
CA VAL A 127 -2.28 5.52 16.09
C VAL A 127 -2.97 6.66 16.83
N ASP A 128 -3.42 7.67 16.09
CA ASP A 128 -4.11 8.84 16.62
C ASP A 128 -5.56 8.91 16.19
N GLU A 129 -5.87 8.56 14.94
CA GLU A 129 -7.21 8.66 14.37
C GLU A 129 -7.55 7.42 13.54
N ILE A 130 -8.78 6.95 13.67
CA ILE A 130 -9.33 5.83 12.90
C ILE A 130 -10.71 6.22 12.41
N GLY A 131 -11.04 5.88 11.18
CA GLY A 131 -12.36 6.18 10.67
C GLY A 131 -12.66 5.56 9.32
N ILE A 132 -13.76 6.03 8.73
CA ILE A 132 -14.24 5.62 7.43
C ILE A 132 -14.44 6.87 6.60
N ILE A 133 -13.96 6.85 5.37
CA ILE A 133 -14.10 7.90 4.36
C ILE A 133 -14.74 7.32 3.10
N LYS A 134 -15.29 8.18 2.25
CA LYS A 134 -15.67 7.79 0.89
C LYS A 134 -14.40 7.47 0.08
N ASP A 135 -14.53 6.62 -0.89
CA ASP A 135 -13.45 6.29 -1.83
C ASP A 135 -12.97 7.51 -2.66
N THR A 136 -13.79 8.53 -2.76
CA THR A 136 -13.49 9.83 -3.40
C THR A 136 -12.92 10.88 -2.45
N ASP A 137 -12.81 10.59 -1.15
CA ASP A 137 -12.29 11.53 -0.14
C ASP A 137 -10.80 11.30 0.13
N TRP A 138 -9.98 12.23 -0.34
CA TRP A 138 -8.52 12.20 -0.22
C TRP A 138 -7.97 13.14 0.87
N SER A 139 -8.85 13.65 1.72
CA SER A 139 -8.46 14.61 2.78
C SER A 139 -7.42 14.04 3.74
N LYS A 140 -7.46 12.72 3.98
CA LYS A 140 -6.53 12.05 4.88
C LYS A 140 -5.12 11.82 4.31
N LEU A 141 -4.94 11.98 2.99
CA LEU A 141 -3.64 11.87 2.32
C LEU A 141 -2.99 13.23 2.01
N GLN A 142 -3.63 14.33 2.41
CA GLN A 142 -3.03 15.66 2.23
C GLN A 142 -1.71 15.77 2.99
N ASN A 143 -0.76 16.50 2.39
CA ASN A 143 0.54 16.72 3.01
C ASN A 143 0.41 17.42 4.37
N SER A 144 1.32 17.14 5.26
CA SER A 144 1.32 17.64 6.62
C SER A 144 2.72 18.12 7.04
N LYS A 145 2.80 19.18 7.86
CA LYS A 145 4.04 19.56 8.52
C LYS A 145 4.40 18.58 9.65
N GLN A 146 3.41 17.97 10.25
CA GLN A 146 3.59 16.90 11.23
C GLN A 146 3.87 15.58 10.52
N TYR A 147 4.80 14.80 11.03
CA TYR A 147 5.09 13.46 10.53
C TYR A 147 3.92 12.52 10.85
N LYS A 148 3.23 12.10 9.80
CA LYS A 148 2.08 11.20 9.84
C LYS A 148 2.30 9.99 8.97
N LEU A 149 1.60 8.92 9.30
CA LEU A 149 1.46 7.72 8.49
C LEU A 149 -0.03 7.40 8.37
N THR A 150 -0.51 7.33 7.14
CA THR A 150 -1.92 7.05 6.84
C THR A 150 -2.05 5.73 6.11
N LEU A 151 -2.76 4.78 6.71
CA LEU A 151 -3.05 3.46 6.15
C LEU A 151 -4.48 3.43 5.63
N ILE A 152 -4.68 2.95 4.39
CA ILE A 152 -6.00 2.88 3.74
C ILE A 152 -6.27 1.47 3.24
N THR A 153 -7.49 1.00 3.44
CA THR A 153 -7.97 -0.27 2.88
C THR A 153 -9.45 -0.18 2.51
N CYS A 154 -9.93 -1.11 1.70
CA CYS A 154 -11.35 -1.22 1.40
C CYS A 154 -12.17 -1.51 2.66
N LEU A 155 -13.43 -1.09 2.66
CA LEU A 155 -14.38 -1.49 3.70
C LEU A 155 -15.16 -2.71 3.22
N GLU A 156 -15.31 -3.69 4.11
CA GLU A 156 -16.06 -4.91 3.80
C GLU A 156 -17.53 -4.56 3.49
N ASP A 157 -18.05 -5.10 2.38
CA ASP A 157 -19.44 -4.95 1.92
C ASP A 157 -19.90 -3.51 1.60
N LYS A 158 -18.95 -2.56 1.53
CA LYS A 158 -19.20 -1.17 1.17
C LYS A 158 -18.11 -0.66 0.22
N PRO A 159 -18.19 -0.98 -1.08
CA PRO A 159 -17.14 -0.68 -2.05
C PRO A 159 -16.84 0.82 -2.20
N GLU A 160 -17.84 1.68 -1.96
CA GLU A 160 -17.71 3.13 -1.99
C GLU A 160 -17.07 3.76 -0.75
N TYR A 161 -16.61 2.92 0.22
CA TYR A 161 -15.98 3.41 1.44
C TYR A 161 -14.62 2.77 1.68
N ARG A 162 -13.79 3.50 2.40
CA ARG A 162 -12.45 3.07 2.83
C ARG A 162 -12.30 3.23 4.34
N ARG A 163 -11.66 2.25 4.96
CA ARG A 163 -11.14 2.40 6.33
C ARG A 163 -9.80 3.09 6.25
N TYR A 164 -9.60 4.08 7.12
CA TYR A 164 -8.28 4.66 7.33
C TYR A 164 -7.86 4.54 8.79
N VAL A 165 -6.55 4.47 8.97
CA VAL A 165 -5.86 4.62 10.25
C VAL A 165 -4.78 5.65 10.03
N GLN A 166 -4.80 6.72 10.80
CA GLN A 166 -3.78 7.76 10.78
C GLN A 166 -3.00 7.74 12.08
N ALA A 167 -1.68 7.70 11.98
CA ALA A 167 -0.76 7.67 13.11
C ALA A 167 0.20 8.85 13.05
N ILE A 168 0.68 9.30 14.21
CA ILE A 168 1.64 10.40 14.38
C ILE A 168 2.96 9.88 14.91
N LYS A 169 4.07 10.47 14.48
CA LYS A 169 5.42 10.12 14.94
C LYS A 169 5.55 10.35 16.46
N ILE A 170 6.18 9.39 17.14
CA ILE A 170 6.51 9.41 18.56
C ILE A 170 8.00 9.32 18.78
#